data_b32575063e546469e92b3fb772d6621d
#
_entry.id   b32575063e546469e92b3fb772d6621d
#
_cell.length_a   1.000
_cell.length_b   1.000
_cell.length_c   1.000
_cell.angle_alpha   90.00
_cell.angle_beta   90.00
_cell.angle_gamma   90.00
#
_symmetry.space_group_name_H-M   'P 1'
#
loop_
_entity.id
_entity.type
_entity.pdbx_description
1 polymer ?
#
loop_
_entity_poly.entity_id
_entity_poly.type
_entity_poly.pdbx_seq_one_letter_code
_entity_poly.pdbx_strand_id
1 'polypeptide(L)'
;MLFRSTEIDEEWSIGDYVLTGGELPAMTLIDAVARFIPGVLGKQASAEEDSFADGLLDCPHYTRPEVLEGLTVPPVLMSGHHEEIRKWRLKQSLQRTWFRRPELLEGLALTDEQRKLLKEAQAEHNS
;
A
#
# COMPACT_ATOMS: atom_id res chain seq x y z
N MET A 1 -34.78 15.56 7.30
CA MET A 1 -33.84 14.55 6.78
C MET A 1 -34.36 13.82 5.52
N LEU A 2 -35.14 14.51 4.72
CA LEU A 2 -35.85 13.92 3.57
C LEU A 2 -35.04 13.97 2.25
N PHE A 3 -33.99 14.79 2.17
CA PHE A 3 -33.24 14.97 0.94
C PHE A 3 -32.07 13.98 0.73
N ARG A 4 -31.61 13.32 1.81
CA ARG A 4 -30.44 12.48 1.80
C ARG A 4 -30.61 11.17 1.00
N SER A 5 -31.84 10.70 0.89
CA SER A 5 -32.18 9.44 0.19
C SER A 5 -32.65 9.59 -1.25
N THR A 6 -32.91 10.83 -1.72
CA THR A 6 -33.46 11.08 -3.05
C THR A 6 -32.53 11.78 -4.02
N GLU A 7 -31.50 12.47 -3.49
CA GLU A 7 -30.58 13.32 -4.28
C GLU A 7 -29.11 12.89 -4.19
N ILE A 8 -28.82 11.78 -3.48
CA ILE A 8 -27.45 11.31 -3.26
C ILE A 8 -27.33 9.88 -3.80
N ASP A 9 -26.41 9.66 -4.73
CA ASP A 9 -26.15 8.35 -5.33
C ASP A 9 -25.41 7.43 -4.37
N GLU A 10 -24.41 7.95 -3.60
CA GLU A 10 -23.59 7.17 -2.68
C GLU A 10 -23.23 7.95 -1.41
N GLU A 11 -23.04 7.23 -0.34
CA GLU A 11 -22.59 7.77 0.96
C GLU A 11 -21.31 7.04 1.41
N TRP A 12 -20.24 7.81 1.64
CA TRP A 12 -18.93 7.30 2.02
C TRP A 12 -18.51 7.79 3.40
N SER A 13 -17.93 6.88 4.20
CA SER A 13 -17.28 7.20 5.47
C SER A 13 -15.77 7.08 5.35
N ILE A 14 -15.03 8.04 5.91
CA ILE A 14 -13.56 7.99 6.00
C ILE A 14 -13.08 7.51 7.37
N GLY A 15 -13.98 7.18 8.29
CA GLY A 15 -13.66 6.67 9.62
C GLY A 15 -14.76 6.92 10.65
N ASP A 16 -14.64 6.25 11.80
CA ASP A 16 -15.59 6.31 12.91
C ASP A 16 -15.31 7.50 13.84
N TYR A 17 -15.36 8.71 13.31
CA TYR A 17 -15.21 9.95 14.04
C TYR A 17 -16.08 11.06 13.45
N VAL A 18 -16.31 12.11 14.21
CA VAL A 18 -17.12 13.26 13.77
C VAL A 18 -16.20 14.43 13.41
N LEU A 19 -16.45 15.02 12.25
CA LEU A 19 -15.78 16.24 11.78
C LEU A 19 -16.77 17.41 11.79
N THR A 20 -16.23 18.64 11.81
CA THR A 20 -17.03 19.88 11.80
C THR A 20 -17.76 20.12 10.48
N GLY A 21 -17.27 19.54 9.38
CA GLY A 21 -17.86 19.66 8.04
C GLY A 21 -17.37 18.57 7.09
N GLY A 22 -17.89 18.58 5.87
CA GLY A 22 -17.56 17.62 4.82
C GLY A 22 -16.34 17.97 3.98
N GLU A 23 -15.70 19.11 4.19
CA GLU A 23 -14.64 19.63 3.34
C GLU A 23 -13.37 18.74 3.40
N LEU A 24 -12.97 18.33 4.62
CA LEU A 24 -11.80 17.46 4.79
C LEU A 24 -12.02 16.07 4.20
N PRO A 25 -13.15 15.38 4.44
CA PRO A 25 -13.46 14.14 3.75
C PRO A 25 -13.46 14.28 2.22
N ALA A 26 -14.06 15.34 1.69
CA ALA A 26 -14.09 15.60 0.25
C ALA A 26 -12.69 15.79 -0.33
N MET A 27 -11.83 16.56 0.34
CA MET A 27 -10.43 16.75 -0.07
C MET A 27 -9.65 15.44 -0.04
N THR A 28 -9.82 14.63 1.00
CA THR A 28 -9.18 13.32 1.13
C THR A 28 -9.60 12.39 -0.02
N LEU A 29 -10.90 12.35 -0.34
CA LEU A 29 -11.41 11.52 -1.43
C LEU A 29 -10.91 12.01 -2.80
N ILE A 30 -10.92 13.33 -3.04
CA ILE A 30 -10.41 13.93 -4.27
C ILE A 30 -8.92 13.62 -4.45
N ASP A 31 -8.10 13.80 -3.42
CA ASP A 31 -6.67 13.52 -3.48
C ASP A 31 -6.41 12.04 -3.77
N ALA A 32 -7.07 11.14 -3.06
CA ALA A 32 -6.94 9.71 -3.26
C ALA A 32 -7.31 9.26 -4.68
N VAL A 33 -8.42 9.77 -5.24
CA VAL A 33 -8.90 9.42 -6.58
C VAL A 33 -8.08 10.08 -7.69
N ALA A 34 -7.68 11.34 -7.48
CA ALA A 34 -6.94 12.11 -8.48
C ALA A 34 -5.58 11.45 -8.82
N ARG A 35 -4.98 10.72 -7.89
CA ARG A 35 -3.72 9.99 -8.10
C ARG A 35 -3.81 8.95 -9.24
N PHE A 36 -5.00 8.41 -9.52
CA PHE A 36 -5.23 7.44 -10.60
C PHE A 36 -5.51 8.10 -11.95
N ILE A 37 -5.65 9.42 -11.99
CA ILE A 37 -5.86 10.14 -13.25
C ILE A 37 -4.52 10.33 -13.96
N PRO A 38 -4.39 9.90 -15.25
CA PRO A 38 -3.16 10.06 -16.00
C PRO A 38 -2.69 11.52 -16.05
N GLY A 39 -1.42 11.75 -15.74
CA GLY A 39 -0.81 13.09 -15.79
C GLY A 39 -0.96 13.95 -14.53
N VAL A 40 -1.73 13.52 -13.53
CA VAL A 40 -1.83 14.23 -12.24
C VAL A 40 -0.57 14.06 -11.42
N LEU A 41 0.01 12.86 -11.38
CA LEU A 41 1.30 12.61 -10.75
C LEU A 41 2.43 12.73 -11.79
N GLY A 42 3.55 13.31 -11.39
CA GLY A 42 4.73 13.46 -12.25
C GLY A 42 5.38 12.15 -12.70
N LYS A 43 5.13 11.05 -11.94
CA LYS A 43 5.49 9.68 -12.30
C LYS A 43 4.27 8.79 -12.05
N GLN A 44 3.65 8.32 -13.11
CA GLN A 44 2.47 7.44 -13.04
C GLN A 44 2.76 6.11 -12.32
N ALA A 45 3.99 5.59 -12.44
CA ALA A 45 4.45 4.41 -11.72
C ALA A 45 4.34 4.51 -10.19
N SER A 46 4.36 5.73 -9.62
CA SER A 46 4.21 5.92 -8.18
C SER A 46 2.83 5.54 -7.65
N ALA A 47 1.75 5.75 -8.43
CA ALA A 47 0.40 5.38 -8.02
C ALA A 47 0.15 3.86 -8.17
N GLU A 48 0.82 3.23 -9.13
CA GLU A 48 0.71 1.79 -9.38
C GLU A 48 1.48 0.96 -8.35
N GLU A 49 2.50 1.54 -7.72
CA GLU A 49 3.31 0.91 -6.67
C GLU A 49 2.83 1.22 -5.25
N ASP A 50 1.84 2.11 -5.07
CA ASP A 50 1.31 2.48 -3.75
C ASP A 50 0.48 1.34 -3.10
N SER A 51 0.32 1.43 -1.78
CA SER A 51 -0.57 0.53 -1.02
C SER A 51 -1.96 0.47 -1.66
N PHE A 52 -2.51 -0.73 -1.70
CA PHE A 52 -3.85 -1.07 -2.24
C PHE A 52 -3.99 -1.02 -3.77
N ALA A 53 -3.01 -0.57 -4.55
CA ALA A 53 -3.08 -0.56 -6.01
C ALA A 53 -3.21 -1.98 -6.59
N ASP A 54 -2.49 -2.93 -6.00
CA ASP A 54 -2.55 -4.37 -6.31
C ASP A 54 -3.17 -5.21 -5.18
N GLY A 55 -3.83 -4.56 -4.21
CA GLY A 55 -4.46 -5.18 -3.04
C GLY A 55 -3.51 -5.48 -1.89
N LEU A 56 -2.22 -5.13 -1.99
CA LEU A 56 -1.23 -5.29 -0.94
C LEU A 56 -0.91 -3.95 -0.25
N LEU A 57 -0.35 -4.01 0.94
CA LEU A 57 0.33 -2.87 1.54
C LEU A 57 1.70 -2.69 0.88
N ASP A 58 2.09 -1.44 0.70
CA ASP A 58 3.38 -1.09 0.10
C ASP A 58 4.58 -1.59 0.93
N CYS A 59 5.70 -1.84 0.24
CA CYS A 59 6.96 -2.24 0.86
C CYS A 59 7.62 -1.07 1.61
N PRO A 60 8.60 -1.34 2.50
CA PRO A 60 9.37 -0.28 3.15
C PRO A 60 10.20 0.50 2.12
N HIS A 61 10.13 1.83 2.19
CA HIS A 61 11.01 2.73 1.45
C HIS A 61 12.13 3.26 2.34
N TYR A 62 13.31 3.41 1.77
CA TYR A 62 14.50 3.89 2.46
C TYR A 62 15.01 5.18 1.82
N THR A 63 15.45 6.11 2.66
CA THR A 63 16.04 7.38 2.25
C THR A 63 17.55 7.38 2.53
N ARG A 64 18.26 8.39 2.05
CA ARG A 64 19.65 8.64 2.42
C ARG A 64 19.75 9.23 3.84
N PRO A 65 20.85 9.00 4.58
CA PRO A 65 22.06 8.23 4.21
C PRO A 65 21.84 6.71 4.28
N GLU A 66 22.76 5.91 3.68
CA GLU A 66 22.72 4.44 3.67
C GLU A 66 22.81 3.84 5.09
N VAL A 67 23.52 4.51 5.98
CA VAL A 67 23.65 4.13 7.39
C VAL A 67 23.25 5.33 8.26
N LEU A 68 22.29 5.10 9.16
CA LEU A 68 21.87 6.09 10.15
C LEU A 68 21.79 5.43 11.52
N GLU A 69 22.58 5.91 12.48
CA GLU A 69 22.56 5.44 13.89
C GLU A 69 22.69 3.92 14.05
N GLY A 70 23.48 3.28 13.20
CA GLY A 70 23.68 1.83 13.19
C GLY A 70 22.63 1.03 12.42
N LEU A 71 21.59 1.69 11.91
CA LEU A 71 20.60 1.09 11.01
C LEU A 71 21.09 1.22 9.56
N THR A 72 21.08 0.11 8.82
CA THR A 72 21.55 0.05 7.43
C THR A 72 20.40 -0.25 6.48
N VAL A 73 20.45 0.36 5.30
CA VAL A 73 19.58 -0.02 4.17
C VAL A 73 19.87 -1.48 3.81
N PRO A 74 18.85 -2.33 3.58
CA PRO A 74 19.06 -3.71 3.18
C PRO A 74 19.99 -3.84 1.97
N PRO A 75 21.05 -4.67 2.02
CA PRO A 75 22.07 -4.76 0.96
C PRO A 75 21.49 -5.09 -0.42
N VAL A 76 20.39 -5.85 -0.47
CA VAL A 76 19.70 -6.18 -1.72
C VAL A 76 19.25 -4.93 -2.48
N LEU A 77 18.84 -3.87 -1.78
CA LEU A 77 18.40 -2.62 -2.40
C LEU A 77 19.56 -1.82 -3.02
N MET A 78 20.80 -2.11 -2.61
CA MET A 78 22.04 -1.49 -3.09
C MET A 78 22.74 -2.33 -4.17
N SER A 79 22.27 -3.57 -4.42
CA SER A 79 22.93 -4.54 -5.32
C SER A 79 22.87 -4.18 -6.80
N GLY A 80 21.89 -3.34 -7.21
CA GLY A 80 21.62 -3.08 -8.62
C GLY A 80 20.91 -4.22 -9.37
N HIS A 81 20.66 -5.36 -8.72
CA HIS A 81 19.95 -6.51 -9.31
C HIS A 81 18.44 -6.30 -9.25
N HIS A 82 17.88 -5.68 -10.29
CA HIS A 82 16.48 -5.26 -10.32
C HIS A 82 15.49 -6.37 -9.98
N GLU A 83 15.74 -7.60 -10.44
CA GLU A 83 14.85 -8.74 -10.18
C GLU A 83 14.87 -9.18 -8.71
N GLU A 84 16.03 -9.15 -8.06
CA GLU A 84 16.15 -9.44 -6.63
C GLU A 84 15.52 -8.34 -5.79
N ILE A 85 15.70 -7.08 -6.19
CA ILE A 85 15.04 -5.94 -5.56
C ILE A 85 13.52 -6.06 -5.69
N ARG A 86 12.99 -6.42 -6.87
CA ARG A 86 11.56 -6.64 -7.10
C ARG A 86 11.01 -7.74 -6.17
N LYS A 87 11.67 -8.88 -6.12
CA LYS A 87 11.28 -10.01 -5.25
C LYS A 87 11.32 -9.64 -3.79
N TRP A 88 12.35 -8.94 -3.37
CA TRP A 88 12.47 -8.46 -2.00
C TRP A 88 11.33 -7.51 -1.63
N ARG A 89 11.02 -6.52 -2.47
CA ARG A 89 9.91 -5.59 -2.27
C ARG A 89 8.58 -6.33 -2.17
N LEU A 90 8.31 -7.23 -3.11
CA LEU A 90 7.10 -8.04 -3.10
C LEU A 90 6.98 -8.89 -1.82
N LYS A 91 8.06 -9.52 -1.38
CA LYS A 91 8.10 -10.26 -0.12
C LYS A 91 7.78 -9.38 1.08
N GLN A 92 8.33 -8.15 1.13
CA GLN A 92 8.04 -7.19 2.21
C GLN A 92 6.59 -6.73 2.20
N SER A 93 6.02 -6.46 1.03
CA SER A 93 4.60 -6.10 0.88
C SER A 93 3.69 -7.22 1.37
N LEU A 94 3.94 -8.46 0.97
CA LEU A 94 3.20 -9.64 1.42
C LEU A 94 3.31 -9.84 2.94
N GLN A 95 4.51 -9.72 3.51
CA GLN A 95 4.77 -9.85 4.94
C GLN A 95 4.02 -8.76 5.74
N ARG A 96 4.09 -7.50 5.30
CA ARG A 96 3.39 -6.38 5.96
C ARG A 96 1.89 -6.55 5.87
N THR A 97 1.37 -6.98 4.72
CA THR A 97 -0.06 -7.22 4.54
C THR A 97 -0.52 -8.35 5.45
N TRP A 98 0.18 -9.48 5.47
CA TRP A 98 -0.14 -10.61 6.34
C TRP A 98 -0.17 -10.21 7.82
N PHE A 99 0.77 -9.38 8.26
CA PHE A 99 0.88 -8.99 9.66
C PHE A 99 -0.12 -7.90 10.07
N ARG A 100 -0.39 -6.92 9.20
CA ARG A 100 -1.17 -5.74 9.55
C ARG A 100 -2.60 -5.76 9.04
N ARG A 101 -2.83 -6.38 7.90
CA ARG A 101 -4.11 -6.39 7.19
C ARG A 101 -4.34 -7.77 6.53
N PRO A 102 -4.38 -8.87 7.33
CA PRO A 102 -4.51 -10.23 6.80
C PRO A 102 -5.78 -10.43 5.95
N GLU A 103 -6.83 -9.69 6.24
CA GLU A 103 -8.09 -9.75 5.49
C GLU A 103 -7.93 -9.35 4.01
N LEU A 104 -6.92 -8.53 3.67
CA LEU A 104 -6.64 -8.20 2.27
C LEU A 104 -6.14 -9.40 1.48
N LEU A 105 -5.40 -10.31 2.14
CA LEU A 105 -4.90 -11.53 1.49
C LEU A 105 -6.01 -12.55 1.23
N GLU A 106 -7.08 -12.58 2.04
CA GLU A 106 -8.20 -13.50 1.89
C GLU A 106 -8.97 -13.26 0.58
N GLY A 107 -9.00 -11.99 0.12
CA GLY A 107 -9.67 -11.58 -1.12
C GLY A 107 -8.79 -11.67 -2.37
N LEU A 108 -7.48 -11.94 -2.24
CA LEU A 108 -6.53 -11.91 -3.34
C LEU A 108 -6.26 -13.27 -3.96
N ALA A 109 -6.34 -13.36 -5.29
CA ALA A 109 -5.86 -14.51 -6.06
C ALA A 109 -4.34 -14.46 -6.20
N LEU A 110 -3.61 -14.87 -5.15
CA LEU A 110 -2.14 -14.86 -5.16
C LEU A 110 -1.56 -15.75 -6.27
N THR A 111 -0.53 -15.25 -6.95
CA THR A 111 0.28 -16.03 -7.89
C THR A 111 1.12 -17.08 -7.16
N ASP A 112 1.71 -18.03 -7.89
CA ASP A 112 2.58 -19.06 -7.29
C ASP A 112 3.84 -18.43 -6.67
N GLU A 113 4.40 -17.39 -7.32
CA GLU A 113 5.51 -16.62 -6.77
C GLU A 113 5.12 -15.94 -5.45
N GLN A 114 3.98 -15.26 -5.41
CA GLN A 114 3.49 -14.61 -4.20
C GLN A 114 3.24 -15.59 -3.05
N ARG A 115 2.62 -16.75 -3.35
CA ARG A 115 2.41 -17.82 -2.34
C ARG A 115 3.73 -18.34 -1.77
N LYS A 116 4.74 -18.52 -2.63
CA LYS A 116 6.07 -18.97 -2.19
C LYS A 116 6.73 -17.93 -1.29
N LEU A 117 6.77 -16.67 -1.72
CA LEU A 117 7.37 -15.57 -0.96
C LEU A 117 6.66 -15.35 0.39
N LEU A 118 5.34 -15.46 0.42
CA LEU A 118 4.56 -15.35 1.66
C LEU A 118 4.92 -16.48 2.65
N LYS A 119 5.04 -17.73 2.19
CA LYS A 119 5.45 -18.85 3.02
C LYS A 119 6.87 -18.67 3.59
N GLU A 120 7.80 -18.17 2.77
CA GLU A 120 9.15 -17.84 3.21
C GLU A 120 9.14 -16.75 4.31
N ALA A 121 8.35 -15.68 4.11
CA ALA A 121 8.21 -14.61 5.09
C ALA A 121 7.60 -15.09 6.41
N GLN A 122 6.60 -15.97 6.35
CA GLN A 122 5.98 -16.59 7.53
C GLN A 122 6.96 -17.49 8.30
N ALA A 123 7.77 -18.27 7.60
CA ALA A 123 8.79 -19.15 8.21
C ALA A 123 9.87 -18.33 8.94
N GLU A 124 10.34 -17.23 8.34
CA GLU A 124 11.34 -16.34 8.95
C GLU A 124 10.81 -15.63 10.20
N HIS A 125 9.51 -15.33 10.25
CA HIS A 125 8.90 -14.69 11.43
C HIS A 125 8.75 -15.63 12.62
N ASN A 126 8.61 -16.93 12.36
CA ASN A 126 8.41 -17.97 13.39
C ASN A 126 9.73 -18.59 13.90
N SER A 127 10.87 -18.13 13.38
CA SER A 127 12.22 -18.59 13.74
C SER A 127 12.91 -17.64 14.71
#